data_b12a29355a2ff8be813b5225616d90bc
#
_entry.id   b12a29355a2ff8be813b5225616d90bc
#
_cell.length_a   1.000
_cell.length_b   1.000
_cell.length_c   1.000
_cell.angle_alpha   90.00
_cell.angle_beta   90.00
_cell.angle_gamma   90.00
#
_symmetry.space_group_name_H-M   'P 1'
#
loop_
_entity.id
_entity.type
_entity.pdbx_description
1 polymer ?
#
loop_
_entity_poly.entity_id
_entity_poly.type
_entity_poly.pdbx_seq_one_letter_code
_entity_poly.pdbx_strand_id
1 'polypeptide(L)'
;EYSAPADAPYTSEDVRIPTPGGFSLAGTLTMPRGAAGPVPALVTITGSGLQDRDGAIPMVRGYRPFRQVADTLSRHGVAVLRMDDRGYGMSGGSAAGATSADFADDIRAGLTWLRSHAGIDGGRLGLIGHSEGGIIAPMIAAVDTSLRGIVLMAGPAWTGRRVVESQNAYLLRTSREAVPSQRDSLLRSSMRIADSTMAGDAWGRF
;
A
#
# COMPACT_ATOMS: atom_id res chain seq x y z
N GLU A 1 14.24 1.50 -11.43
CA GLU A 1 15.44 1.71 -10.62
C GLU A 1 15.05 2.44 -9.35
N TYR A 2 15.34 1.83 -8.17
CA TYR A 2 14.87 2.32 -6.87
C TYR A 2 15.99 2.97 -6.03
N SER A 3 17.16 3.18 -6.63
CA SER A 3 18.34 3.74 -5.97
C SER A 3 18.11 5.16 -5.43
N ALA A 4 18.76 5.49 -4.32
CA ALA A 4 18.84 6.84 -3.83
C ALA A 4 19.65 7.73 -4.82
N PRO A 5 19.35 9.03 -4.94
CA PRO A 5 20.24 9.97 -5.60
C PRO A 5 21.64 9.93 -5.02
N ALA A 6 22.68 10.18 -5.83
CA ALA A 6 24.07 10.05 -5.41
C ALA A 6 24.47 10.96 -4.23
N ASP A 7 23.83 12.13 -4.14
CA ASP A 7 24.04 13.15 -3.11
C ASP A 7 23.02 13.06 -1.96
N ALA A 8 22.18 12.03 -1.93
CA ALA A 8 21.16 11.89 -0.89
C ALA A 8 21.79 11.66 0.50
N PRO A 9 21.29 12.32 1.56
CA PRO A 9 21.74 12.09 2.93
C PRO A 9 21.17 10.78 3.52
N TYR A 10 20.78 9.85 2.67
CA TYR A 10 20.28 8.53 3.03
C TYR A 10 20.79 7.47 2.04
N THR A 11 20.71 6.21 2.43
CA THR A 11 20.97 5.06 1.54
C THR A 11 19.66 4.45 1.09
N SER A 12 19.69 3.70 0.00
CA SER A 12 18.63 2.76 -0.38
C SER A 12 19.21 1.36 -0.52
N GLU A 13 18.51 0.38 0.03
CA GLU A 13 18.86 -1.02 0.00
C GLU A 13 17.67 -1.82 -0.53
N ASP A 14 17.92 -2.68 -1.52
CA ASP A 14 16.91 -3.63 -1.97
C ASP A 14 16.88 -4.81 -1.00
N VAL A 15 15.67 -5.11 -0.53
CA VAL A 15 15.45 -6.11 0.53
C VAL A 15 14.50 -7.22 0.06
N ARG A 16 14.63 -8.37 0.71
CA ARG A 16 13.71 -9.51 0.56
C ARG A 16 13.11 -9.84 1.91
N ILE A 17 11.79 -9.78 2.00
CA ILE A 17 11.05 -9.94 3.23
C ILE A 17 10.30 -11.27 3.16
N PRO A 18 10.67 -12.26 3.96
CA PRO A 18 9.96 -13.54 4.00
C PRO A 18 8.55 -13.34 4.58
N THR A 19 7.58 -14.03 3.99
CA THR A 19 6.20 -14.02 4.46
C THR A 19 5.81 -15.36 5.07
N PRO A 20 4.83 -15.42 5.96
CA PRO A 20 4.28 -16.68 6.46
C PRO A 20 3.72 -17.57 5.35
N GLY A 21 3.33 -17.00 4.20
CA GLY A 21 2.84 -17.72 3.03
C GLY A 21 3.90 -18.46 2.21
N GLY A 22 5.17 -18.47 2.66
CA GLY A 22 6.26 -19.23 2.01
C GLY A 22 6.85 -18.55 0.76
N PHE A 23 6.53 -17.29 0.51
CA PHE A 23 7.15 -16.47 -0.53
C PHE A 23 7.85 -15.25 0.08
N SER A 24 8.58 -14.49 -0.73
CA SER A 24 9.21 -13.25 -0.28
C SER A 24 8.68 -12.05 -1.04
N LEU A 25 8.48 -10.96 -0.32
CA LEU A 25 8.21 -9.65 -0.90
C LEU A 25 9.53 -8.96 -1.23
N ALA A 26 9.57 -8.30 -2.37
CA ALA A 26 10.67 -7.42 -2.74
C ALA A 26 10.35 -6.01 -2.26
N GLY A 27 11.34 -5.35 -1.69
CA GLY A 27 11.19 -3.99 -1.21
C GLY A 27 12.45 -3.17 -1.37
N THR A 28 12.36 -1.90 -1.03
CA THR A 28 13.48 -1.00 -0.86
C THR A 28 13.34 -0.30 0.50
N LEU A 29 14.35 -0.45 1.33
CA LEU A 29 14.50 0.32 2.55
C LEU A 29 15.37 1.56 2.27
N THR A 30 14.85 2.75 2.56
CA THR A 30 15.66 3.97 2.60
C THR A 30 16.04 4.27 4.04
N MET A 31 17.34 4.50 4.28
CA MET A 31 17.90 4.69 5.62
C MET A 31 18.64 6.02 5.72
N PRO A 32 18.29 6.90 6.66
CA PRO A 32 19.05 8.11 6.94
C PRO A 32 20.52 7.81 7.26
N ARG A 33 21.44 8.63 6.73
CA ARG A 33 22.87 8.54 7.04
C ARG A 33 23.21 9.36 8.29
N GLY A 34 24.25 8.94 9.01
CA GLY A 34 24.80 9.72 10.13
C GLY A 34 23.91 9.77 11.38
N ALA A 35 22.91 8.94 11.48
CA ALA A 35 22.09 8.83 12.70
C ALA A 35 22.94 8.29 13.86
N ALA A 36 22.80 8.90 15.05
CA ALA A 36 23.55 8.48 16.25
C ALA A 36 23.04 7.16 16.87
N GLY A 37 21.95 6.59 16.35
CA GLY A 37 21.34 5.36 16.84
C GLY A 37 20.21 4.91 15.94
N PRO A 38 19.43 3.88 16.35
CA PRO A 38 18.31 3.38 15.58
C PRO A 38 17.27 4.48 15.30
N VAL A 39 16.76 4.52 14.06
CA VAL A 39 15.83 5.55 13.58
C VAL A 39 14.38 5.04 13.54
N PRO A 40 13.37 5.93 13.65
CA PRO A 40 11.99 5.56 13.38
C PRO A 40 11.81 5.11 11.93
N ALA A 41 10.82 4.26 11.68
CA ALA A 41 10.52 3.81 10.33
C ALA A 41 9.03 3.78 10.02
N LEU A 42 8.70 3.93 8.74
CA LEU A 42 7.37 3.79 8.20
C LEU A 42 7.33 2.74 7.09
N VAL A 43 6.21 2.00 7.01
CA VAL A 43 5.91 1.15 5.85
C VAL A 43 4.85 1.85 5.00
N THR A 44 5.06 1.90 3.69
CA THR A 44 4.05 2.40 2.74
C THR A 44 3.14 1.27 2.29
N ILE A 45 1.85 1.57 2.10
CA ILE A 45 0.82 0.64 1.65
C ILE A 45 0.15 1.23 0.41
N THR A 46 0.20 0.51 -0.69
CA THR A 46 -0.33 0.92 -2.00
C THR A 46 -1.87 0.95 -2.02
N GLY A 47 -2.42 1.49 -3.09
CA GLY A 47 -3.87 1.47 -3.34
C GLY A 47 -4.30 0.21 -4.08
N SER A 48 -5.58 0.19 -4.50
CA SER A 48 -6.18 -0.93 -5.21
C SER A 48 -5.49 -1.23 -6.55
N GLY A 49 -5.45 -2.51 -6.89
CA GLY A 49 -4.73 -3.03 -8.04
C GLY A 49 -3.25 -3.26 -7.71
N LEU A 50 -2.59 -4.04 -8.56
CA LEU A 50 -1.19 -4.40 -8.33
C LEU A 50 -0.26 -3.23 -8.65
N GLN A 51 0.53 -2.84 -7.68
CA GLN A 51 1.45 -1.70 -7.79
C GLN A 51 2.87 -2.10 -7.38
N ASP A 52 3.82 -1.37 -7.96
CA ASP A 52 5.20 -1.43 -7.49
C ASP A 52 5.37 -0.65 -6.18
N ARG A 53 6.50 -0.83 -5.53
CA ARG A 53 6.88 -0.18 -4.27
C ARG A 53 6.86 1.35 -4.31
N ASP A 54 6.88 1.96 -5.48
CA ASP A 54 6.81 3.42 -5.65
C ASP A 54 5.37 3.93 -5.81
N GLY A 55 4.39 3.03 -6.01
CA GLY A 55 3.01 3.38 -6.30
C GLY A 55 2.87 4.04 -7.68
N ALA A 56 3.68 3.61 -8.65
CA ALA A 56 3.69 4.20 -9.98
C ALA A 56 2.37 3.94 -10.71
N ILE A 57 1.85 4.99 -11.36
CA ILE A 57 0.69 4.88 -12.24
C ILE A 57 1.19 4.98 -13.69
N PRO A 58 1.06 3.92 -14.52
CA PRO A 58 1.63 3.88 -15.86
C PRO A 58 1.20 5.03 -16.77
N MET A 59 -0.04 5.53 -16.61
CA MET A 59 -0.60 6.62 -17.42
C MET A 59 -0.10 8.01 -17.02
N VAL A 60 0.58 8.14 -15.87
CA VAL A 60 1.10 9.43 -15.38
C VAL A 60 2.61 9.34 -15.28
N ARG A 61 3.27 9.82 -16.35
CA ARG A 61 4.73 9.76 -16.45
C ARG A 61 5.40 10.41 -15.24
N GLY A 62 6.29 9.67 -14.57
CA GLY A 62 7.07 10.16 -13.44
C GLY A 62 6.31 10.23 -12.12
N TYR A 63 5.04 9.83 -12.06
CA TYR A 63 4.28 9.77 -10.84
C TYR A 63 4.72 8.56 -9.99
N ARG A 64 5.41 8.83 -8.89
CA ARG A 64 5.95 7.85 -7.95
C ARG A 64 5.82 8.38 -6.52
N PRO A 65 4.60 8.43 -6.00
CA PRO A 65 4.31 9.14 -4.75
C PRO A 65 5.08 8.58 -3.55
N PHE A 66 5.22 7.27 -3.45
CA PHE A 66 5.93 6.68 -2.31
C PHE A 66 7.45 6.85 -2.40
N ARG A 67 8.01 7.00 -3.61
CA ARG A 67 9.41 7.40 -3.75
C ARG A 67 9.64 8.81 -3.24
N GLN A 68 8.73 9.76 -3.54
CA GLN A 68 8.80 11.14 -3.06
C GLN A 68 8.64 11.21 -1.54
N VAL A 69 7.70 10.45 -0.98
CA VAL A 69 7.52 10.31 0.47
C VAL A 69 8.80 9.78 1.12
N ALA A 70 9.39 8.71 0.56
CA ALA A 70 10.59 8.10 1.08
C ALA A 70 11.80 9.05 1.02
N ASP A 71 12.00 9.77 -0.10
CA ASP A 71 13.06 10.79 -0.22
C ASP A 71 12.90 11.87 0.86
N THR A 72 11.69 12.41 0.99
CA THR A 72 11.41 13.48 1.96
C THR A 72 11.66 13.02 3.40
N LEU A 73 11.08 11.88 3.79
CA LEU A 73 11.17 11.38 5.17
C LEU A 73 12.59 10.95 5.52
N SER A 74 13.31 10.30 4.59
CA SER A 74 14.67 9.85 4.86
C SER A 74 15.65 11.02 5.00
N ARG A 75 15.41 12.14 4.33
CA ARG A 75 16.13 13.42 4.57
C ARG A 75 15.87 14.00 5.96
N HIS A 76 14.75 13.65 6.59
CA HIS A 76 14.35 14.12 7.92
C HIS A 76 14.52 13.07 9.02
N GLY A 77 15.36 12.07 8.80
CA GLY A 77 15.73 11.11 9.85
C GLY A 77 14.77 9.95 10.06
N VAL A 78 13.84 9.71 9.12
CA VAL A 78 12.87 8.60 9.18
C VAL A 78 13.15 7.60 8.07
N ALA A 79 13.35 6.33 8.40
CA ALA A 79 13.50 5.27 7.41
C ALA A 79 12.13 4.93 6.78
N VAL A 80 12.15 4.51 5.51
CA VAL A 80 10.92 4.11 4.82
C VAL A 80 11.12 2.77 4.10
N LEU A 81 10.29 1.80 4.44
CA LEU A 81 10.17 0.54 3.74
C LEU A 81 9.01 0.62 2.74
N ARG A 82 9.33 0.40 1.48
CA ARG A 82 8.40 0.32 0.35
C ARG A 82 8.49 -1.07 -0.26
N MET A 83 7.37 -1.73 -0.51
CA MET A 83 7.34 -3.10 -1.04
C MET A 83 6.50 -3.18 -2.31
N ASP A 84 6.92 -4.01 -3.26
CA ASP A 84 6.06 -4.41 -4.37
C ASP A 84 4.95 -5.31 -3.82
N ASP A 85 3.74 -5.17 -4.33
CA ASP A 85 2.62 -6.03 -3.96
C ASP A 85 2.91 -7.51 -4.26
N ARG A 86 2.27 -8.42 -3.51
CA ARG A 86 2.37 -9.87 -3.77
C ARG A 86 2.02 -10.18 -5.24
N GLY A 87 2.85 -10.99 -5.91
CA GLY A 87 2.66 -11.37 -7.30
C GLY A 87 2.92 -10.25 -8.30
N TYR A 88 3.51 -9.12 -7.88
CA TYR A 88 3.86 -8.02 -8.76
C TYR A 88 5.33 -7.62 -8.64
N GLY A 89 5.87 -6.97 -9.67
CA GLY A 89 7.26 -6.52 -9.71
C GLY A 89 8.24 -7.66 -9.46
N MET A 90 8.99 -7.56 -8.38
CA MET A 90 9.95 -8.58 -7.94
C MET A 90 9.45 -9.39 -6.73
N SER A 91 8.23 -9.15 -6.25
CA SER A 91 7.62 -9.93 -5.17
C SER A 91 7.12 -11.27 -5.67
N GLY A 92 7.29 -12.29 -4.85
CA GLY A 92 6.68 -13.61 -5.04
C GLY A 92 5.20 -13.63 -4.62
N GLY A 93 4.65 -14.84 -4.56
CA GLY A 93 3.24 -15.05 -4.22
C GLY A 93 2.28 -14.83 -5.39
N SER A 94 1.01 -14.69 -5.09
CA SER A 94 -0.05 -14.43 -6.07
C SER A 94 -1.07 -13.48 -5.48
N ALA A 95 -1.56 -12.55 -6.29
CA ALA A 95 -2.69 -11.68 -5.94
C ALA A 95 -4.04 -12.26 -6.40
N ALA A 96 -4.05 -13.38 -7.13
CA ALA A 96 -5.30 -14.02 -7.55
C ALA A 96 -6.10 -14.48 -6.32
N GLY A 97 -7.28 -13.88 -6.12
CA GLY A 97 -8.12 -14.13 -4.96
C GLY A 97 -7.64 -13.50 -3.64
N ALA A 98 -6.56 -12.73 -3.67
CA ALA A 98 -6.10 -12.01 -2.49
C ALA A 98 -7.07 -10.88 -2.10
N THR A 99 -7.21 -10.68 -0.81
CA THR A 99 -8.08 -9.69 -0.18
C THR A 99 -7.24 -8.62 0.52
N SER A 100 -7.86 -7.52 0.96
CA SER A 100 -7.17 -6.52 1.80
C SER A 100 -6.57 -7.12 3.08
N ALA A 101 -7.14 -8.24 3.61
CA ALA A 101 -6.57 -8.95 4.76
C ALA A 101 -5.24 -9.64 4.40
N ASP A 102 -5.14 -10.24 3.22
CA ASP A 102 -3.91 -10.83 2.73
C ASP A 102 -2.80 -9.80 2.53
N PHE A 103 -3.16 -8.63 2.00
CA PHE A 103 -2.22 -7.49 1.90
C PHE A 103 -1.84 -6.96 3.29
N ALA A 104 -2.77 -6.95 4.25
CA ALA A 104 -2.43 -6.60 5.64
C ALA A 104 -1.39 -7.56 6.24
N ASP A 105 -1.45 -8.85 5.93
CA ASP A 105 -0.46 -9.84 6.38
C ASP A 105 0.92 -9.59 5.74
N ASP A 106 0.97 -9.16 4.48
CA ASP A 106 2.21 -8.73 3.84
C ASP A 106 2.85 -7.53 4.55
N ILE A 107 2.04 -6.54 4.89
CA ILE A 107 2.54 -5.37 5.63
C ILE A 107 3.01 -5.75 7.03
N ARG A 108 2.33 -6.67 7.72
CA ARG A 108 2.78 -7.21 9.02
C ARG A 108 4.12 -7.93 8.90
N ALA A 109 4.37 -8.65 7.81
CA ALA A 109 5.68 -9.24 7.54
C ALA A 109 6.76 -8.16 7.42
N GLY A 110 6.47 -7.06 6.71
CA GLY A 110 7.35 -5.89 6.61
C GLY A 110 7.62 -5.24 7.97
N LEU A 111 6.61 -5.05 8.80
CA LEU A 111 6.76 -4.53 10.16
C LEU A 111 7.61 -5.45 11.05
N THR A 112 7.38 -6.76 10.95
CA THR A 112 8.17 -7.76 11.68
C THR A 112 9.63 -7.72 11.27
N TRP A 113 9.90 -7.61 9.97
CA TRP A 113 11.24 -7.49 9.44
C TRP A 113 11.93 -6.19 9.93
N LEU A 114 11.24 -5.05 9.91
CA LEU A 114 11.76 -3.79 10.43
C LEU A 114 12.12 -3.86 11.92
N ARG A 115 11.31 -4.55 12.73
CA ARG A 115 11.59 -4.75 14.17
C ARG A 115 12.88 -5.54 14.42
N SER A 116 13.28 -6.39 13.49
CA SER A 116 14.54 -7.17 13.58
C SER A 116 15.74 -6.45 12.98
N HIS A 117 15.54 -5.31 12.30
CA HIS A 117 16.61 -4.58 11.62
C HIS A 117 17.40 -3.69 12.60
N ALA A 118 18.70 -3.93 12.72
CA ALA A 118 19.55 -3.27 13.74
C ALA A 118 19.58 -1.73 13.67
N GLY A 119 19.38 -1.14 12.48
CA GLY A 119 19.33 0.32 12.29
C GLY A 119 17.96 0.96 12.56
N ILE A 120 16.94 0.18 12.91
CA ILE A 120 15.57 0.63 13.11
C ILE A 120 15.18 0.56 14.59
N ASP A 121 14.56 1.62 15.08
CA ASP A 121 13.88 1.59 16.38
C ASP A 121 12.52 0.91 16.23
N GLY A 122 12.45 -0.38 16.56
CA GLY A 122 11.24 -1.18 16.47
C GLY A 122 10.07 -0.67 17.35
N GLY A 123 10.34 0.19 18.32
CA GLY A 123 9.32 0.87 19.14
C GLY A 123 8.78 2.17 18.50
N ARG A 124 9.32 2.61 17.36
CA ARG A 124 8.91 3.82 16.64
C ARG A 124 8.54 3.52 15.20
N LEU A 125 7.61 2.60 15.01
CA LEU A 125 7.10 2.23 13.68
C LEU A 125 5.72 2.86 13.40
N GLY A 126 5.44 3.11 12.14
CA GLY A 126 4.15 3.59 11.66
C GLY A 126 3.85 3.14 10.23
N LEU A 127 2.68 3.53 9.74
CA LEU A 127 2.18 3.17 8.41
C LEU A 127 1.76 4.41 7.62
N ILE A 128 1.94 4.38 6.31
CA ILE A 128 1.34 5.34 5.36
C ILE A 128 0.55 4.54 4.34
N GLY A 129 -0.78 4.66 4.36
CA GLY A 129 -1.67 3.97 3.44
C GLY A 129 -2.33 4.91 2.44
N HIS A 130 -2.27 4.58 1.15
CA HIS A 130 -2.94 5.33 0.10
C HIS A 130 -4.16 4.56 -0.42
N SER A 131 -5.32 5.23 -0.57
CA SER A 131 -6.55 4.63 -1.10
C SER A 131 -6.94 3.36 -0.34
N GLU A 132 -6.89 2.15 -0.93
CA GLU A 132 -7.12 0.89 -0.23
C GLU A 132 -6.11 0.68 0.92
N GLY A 133 -4.87 1.12 0.77
CA GLY A 133 -3.91 1.14 1.88
C GLY A 133 -4.37 1.96 3.08
N GLY A 134 -5.26 2.94 2.85
CA GLY A 134 -5.95 3.68 3.90
C GLY A 134 -7.05 2.89 4.62
N ILE A 135 -7.45 1.73 4.10
CA ILE A 135 -8.28 0.73 4.79
C ILE A 135 -7.38 -0.26 5.52
N ILE A 136 -6.31 -0.73 4.85
CA ILE A 136 -5.38 -1.74 5.39
C ILE A 136 -4.63 -1.22 6.62
N ALA A 137 -4.17 0.04 6.61
CA ALA A 137 -3.45 0.60 7.75
C ALA A 137 -4.25 0.59 9.06
N PRO A 138 -5.53 1.02 9.11
CA PRO A 138 -6.37 0.87 10.29
C PRO A 138 -6.61 -0.59 10.71
N MET A 139 -6.76 -1.53 9.75
CA MET A 139 -6.92 -2.96 10.07
C MET A 139 -5.71 -3.50 10.84
N ILE A 140 -4.50 -3.07 10.48
CA ILE A 140 -3.27 -3.45 11.17
C ILE A 140 -3.20 -2.75 12.53
N ALA A 141 -3.44 -1.44 12.58
CA ALA A 141 -3.34 -0.65 13.80
C ALA A 141 -4.35 -1.07 14.89
N ALA A 142 -5.50 -1.62 14.48
CA ALA A 142 -6.50 -2.13 15.42
C ALA A 142 -5.99 -3.32 16.25
N VAL A 143 -5.01 -4.07 15.77
CA VAL A 143 -4.45 -5.25 16.44
C VAL A 143 -2.98 -5.08 16.85
N ASP A 144 -2.26 -4.15 16.23
CA ASP A 144 -0.87 -3.82 16.55
C ASP A 144 -0.79 -2.48 17.28
N THR A 145 -1.01 -2.51 18.60
CA THR A 145 -1.00 -1.33 19.45
C THR A 145 0.39 -0.73 19.68
N SER A 146 1.45 -1.37 19.20
CA SER A 146 2.82 -0.86 19.29
C SER A 146 3.14 0.19 18.21
N LEU A 147 2.31 0.32 17.18
CA LEU A 147 2.45 1.36 16.17
C LEU A 147 2.28 2.75 16.77
N ARG A 148 3.15 3.69 16.37
CA ARG A 148 3.12 5.08 16.85
C ARG A 148 2.11 5.95 16.13
N GLY A 149 1.73 5.57 14.93
CA GLY A 149 0.73 6.30 14.16
C GLY A 149 0.54 5.72 12.77
N ILE A 150 -0.54 6.16 12.16
CA ILE A 150 -0.87 5.86 10.76
C ILE A 150 -1.18 7.16 10.04
N VAL A 151 -0.79 7.26 8.79
CA VAL A 151 -1.14 8.35 7.87
C VAL A 151 -2.02 7.79 6.77
N LEU A 152 -3.19 8.40 6.58
CA LEU A 152 -4.16 7.97 5.57
C LEU A 152 -4.19 8.98 4.43
N MET A 153 -3.70 8.58 3.28
CA MET A 153 -3.69 9.37 2.05
C MET A 153 -4.88 8.95 1.20
N ALA A 154 -5.88 9.82 1.08
CA ALA A 154 -7.12 9.54 0.35
C ALA A 154 -7.78 8.19 0.74
N GLY A 155 -7.63 7.78 2.01
CA GLY A 155 -8.25 6.59 2.54
C GLY A 155 -9.78 6.76 2.62
N PRO A 156 -10.57 5.81 2.13
CA PRO A 156 -12.03 5.92 2.18
C PRO A 156 -12.54 5.73 3.62
N ALA A 157 -13.49 6.60 4.01
CA ALA A 157 -14.19 6.48 5.29
C ALA A 157 -15.51 5.67 5.17
N TRP A 158 -15.76 5.10 3.99
CA TRP A 158 -16.95 4.32 3.69
C TRP A 158 -16.63 2.84 3.56
N THR A 159 -17.65 2.00 3.64
CA THR A 159 -17.50 0.57 3.31
C THR A 159 -17.02 0.39 1.87
N GLY A 160 -16.27 -0.65 1.58
CA GLY A 160 -15.77 -0.95 0.24
C GLY A 160 -16.88 -0.94 -0.81
N ARG A 161 -18.05 -1.54 -0.50
CA ARG A 161 -19.25 -1.49 -1.37
C ARG A 161 -19.60 -0.06 -1.76
N ARG A 162 -19.74 0.84 -0.78
CA ARG A 162 -20.12 2.24 -1.03
C ARG A 162 -19.05 3.01 -1.82
N VAL A 163 -17.78 2.67 -1.62
CA VAL A 163 -16.68 3.24 -2.40
C VAL A 163 -16.83 2.83 -3.87
N VAL A 164 -17.00 1.54 -4.16
CA VAL A 164 -17.16 1.01 -5.52
C VAL A 164 -18.41 1.61 -6.20
N GLU A 165 -19.54 1.68 -5.48
CA GLU A 165 -20.76 2.34 -5.98
C GLU A 165 -20.51 3.79 -6.39
N SER A 166 -19.85 4.55 -5.51
CA SER A 166 -19.57 5.96 -5.76
C SER A 166 -18.61 6.17 -6.92
N GLN A 167 -17.54 5.38 -7.00
CA GLN A 167 -16.55 5.43 -8.07
C GLN A 167 -17.18 5.06 -9.42
N ASN A 168 -17.94 3.97 -9.49
CA ASN A 168 -18.63 3.56 -10.72
C ASN A 168 -19.65 4.59 -11.17
N ALA A 169 -20.43 5.15 -10.25
CA ALA A 169 -21.37 6.20 -10.56
C ALA A 169 -20.68 7.47 -11.09
N TYR A 170 -19.52 7.83 -10.53
CA TYR A 170 -18.71 8.95 -11.00
C TYR A 170 -18.17 8.69 -12.41
N LEU A 171 -17.52 7.55 -12.63
CA LEU A 171 -16.93 7.17 -13.91
C LEU A 171 -17.99 7.15 -15.04
N LEU A 172 -19.15 6.54 -14.78
CA LEU A 172 -20.22 6.49 -15.76
C LEU A 172 -20.82 7.87 -16.08
N ARG A 173 -20.87 8.79 -15.11
CA ARG A 173 -21.33 10.16 -15.34
C ARG A 173 -20.34 10.99 -16.13
N THR A 174 -19.05 10.78 -15.93
CA THR A 174 -17.97 11.56 -16.55
C THR A 174 -17.44 10.93 -17.85
N SER A 175 -17.75 9.66 -18.11
CA SER A 175 -17.38 8.99 -19.36
C SER A 175 -18.08 9.64 -20.55
N ARG A 176 -17.29 10.02 -21.55
CA ARG A 176 -17.78 10.50 -22.85
C ARG A 176 -18.39 9.38 -23.71
N GLU A 177 -18.02 8.13 -23.45
CA GLU A 177 -18.45 6.96 -24.19
C GLU A 177 -19.78 6.39 -23.68
N ALA A 178 -20.15 6.67 -22.44
CA ALA A 178 -21.40 6.16 -21.86
C ALA A 178 -22.60 6.96 -22.33
N VAL A 179 -23.46 6.33 -23.12
CA VAL A 179 -24.74 6.90 -23.54
C VAL A 179 -25.61 7.16 -22.31
N PRO A 180 -26.16 8.39 -22.11
CA PRO A 180 -26.92 8.73 -20.92
C PRO A 180 -28.04 7.75 -20.56
N SER A 181 -28.78 7.26 -21.55
CA SER A 181 -29.86 6.28 -21.36
C SER A 181 -29.42 4.90 -20.88
N GLN A 182 -28.14 4.57 -21.00
CA GLN A 182 -27.58 3.28 -20.59
C GLN A 182 -26.82 3.35 -19.25
N ARG A 183 -26.57 4.53 -18.71
CA ARG A 183 -25.75 4.73 -17.50
C ARG A 183 -26.27 3.95 -16.30
N ASP A 184 -27.56 3.97 -16.05
CA ASP A 184 -28.17 3.26 -14.94
C ASP A 184 -28.09 1.73 -15.11
N SER A 185 -28.21 1.25 -16.34
CA SER A 185 -28.08 -0.19 -16.64
C SER A 185 -26.64 -0.65 -16.45
N LEU A 186 -25.66 0.15 -16.91
CA LEU A 186 -24.24 -0.12 -16.74
C LEU A 186 -23.85 -0.09 -15.25
N LEU A 187 -24.38 0.87 -14.49
CA LEU A 187 -24.15 0.95 -13.05
C LEU A 187 -24.68 -0.30 -12.34
N ARG A 188 -25.92 -0.71 -12.60
CA ARG A 188 -26.49 -1.93 -12.04
C ARG A 188 -25.70 -3.20 -12.42
N SER A 189 -25.18 -3.24 -13.65
CA SER A 189 -24.36 -4.38 -14.11
C SER A 189 -23.00 -4.41 -13.42
N SER A 190 -22.33 -3.27 -13.30
CA SER A 190 -21.05 -3.18 -12.60
C SER A 190 -21.18 -3.51 -11.10
N MET A 191 -22.29 -3.13 -10.48
CA MET A 191 -22.58 -3.47 -9.09
C MET A 191 -22.86 -4.99 -8.89
N ARG A 192 -23.58 -5.63 -9.83
CA ARG A 192 -23.76 -7.10 -9.77
C ARG A 192 -22.44 -7.84 -9.88
N ILE A 193 -21.53 -7.38 -10.73
CA ILE A 193 -20.18 -7.95 -10.83
C ILE A 193 -19.43 -7.74 -9.51
N ALA A 194 -19.45 -6.54 -8.96
CA ALA A 194 -18.84 -6.26 -7.67
C ALA A 194 -19.43 -7.13 -6.55
N ASP A 195 -20.77 -7.26 -6.48
CA ASP A 195 -21.45 -8.12 -5.50
C ASP A 195 -21.04 -9.60 -5.66
N SER A 196 -20.93 -10.12 -6.88
CA SER A 196 -20.49 -11.50 -7.11
C SER A 196 -19.02 -11.73 -6.74
N THR A 197 -18.18 -10.73 -6.93
CA THR A 197 -16.77 -10.78 -6.55
C THR A 197 -16.58 -10.62 -5.03
N MET A 198 -17.45 -9.86 -4.38
CA MET A 198 -17.43 -9.57 -2.94
C MET A 198 -18.19 -10.60 -2.10
N ALA A 199 -19.06 -11.43 -2.70
CA ALA A 199 -19.80 -12.50 -2.03
C ALA A 199 -18.93 -13.67 -1.58
N GLY A 200 -17.68 -13.75 -2.03
CA GLY A 200 -16.67 -14.62 -1.45
C GLY A 200 -16.12 -14.05 -0.16
N ASP A 201 -16.76 -14.30 0.98
CA ASP A 201 -16.30 -14.23 2.39
C ASP A 201 -15.31 -13.11 2.86
N ALA A 202 -14.78 -12.25 2.00
CA ALA A 202 -13.72 -11.33 2.37
C ALA A 202 -14.22 -10.07 3.11
N TRP A 203 -15.45 -9.65 2.90
CA TRP A 203 -16.00 -8.40 3.46
C TRP A 203 -17.00 -8.62 4.62
N GLY A 204 -17.40 -9.86 4.87
CA GLY A 204 -18.36 -10.21 5.94
C GLY A 204 -17.73 -10.39 7.32
N ARG A 205 -16.44 -10.17 7.48
CA ARG A 205 -15.71 -10.41 8.76
C ARG A 205 -15.17 -9.14 9.41
N PHE A 206 -15.65 -7.96 9.01
CA PHE A 206 -15.28 -6.69 9.64
C PHE A 206 -16.51 -5.91 10.07
#